data_6476ac0f59c5625c18e0b0027d3a9e86
#
_entry.id   6476ac0f59c5625c18e0b0027d3a9e86
#
_cell.length_a   1.000
_cell.length_b   1.000
_cell.length_c   1.000
_cell.angle_alpha   90.00
_cell.angle_beta   90.00
_cell.angle_gamma   90.00
#
_symmetry.space_group_name_H-M   'P 1'
#
loop_
_entity.id
_entity.type
_entity.pdbx_description
1 polymer ?
#
loop_
_entity_poly.entity_id
_entity_poly.type
_entity_poly.pdbx_seq_one_letter_code
_entity_poly.pdbx_strand_id
1 'polypeptide(L)'
;MSGKNDFYSTLGLTPIINAVGNQTIYGGSTPSGDVKAAMEAAEDNYIVMEELFQKTGEYIAKLLGAESGYVTSGAAAAITLSVAGCMAGTDPEKIATLPRTDGMKNEILLQKPQRYTYDRCFELSGAKLVEVGSSDHCSKEELEAAINDNTVAIAYYVQPDNWESKAVSIEDALEIAHNNNIPLIAAAASQIYPIDYMLENAQRADLVCFGAKYFGAPHSSGIVVGKKEYVDKVKAQSFIAYQLEGRNAMGRSMKLDRQEVIGAVVALEQWVKMNHEDRFSVNIRKQESISDQINNIPGVSSEVTETPTFNKYALKVNIDPNVMSAKQLADELANGNPRIMVAPPADPNAHVKSDITAAGHGIETGNNFLLINTSEVSESQVSQISNRIKEILSK
;
A
#
# COMPACT_ATOMS: atom_id res chain seq x y z
N MET A 1 20.11 -7.74 29.99
CA MET A 1 19.17 -8.73 29.44
C MET A 1 19.87 -9.47 28.31
N SER A 2 20.69 -10.45 28.65
CA SER A 2 21.34 -11.36 27.69
C SER A 2 20.46 -12.61 27.59
N GLY A 3 20.01 -12.98 26.40
CA GLY A 3 19.39 -14.28 26.21
C GLY A 3 18.11 -14.35 25.37
N LYS A 4 17.74 -13.35 24.55
CA LYS A 4 16.95 -13.68 23.37
C LYS A 4 17.95 -14.27 22.37
N ASN A 5 17.94 -15.61 22.24
CA ASN A 5 18.62 -16.26 21.12
C ASN A 5 18.30 -15.46 19.88
N ASP A 6 19.34 -14.91 19.24
CA ASP A 6 19.20 -14.26 17.95
C ASP A 6 18.86 -15.34 16.93
N PHE A 7 17.55 -15.60 16.79
CA PHE A 7 17.03 -16.63 15.91
C PHE A 7 17.38 -16.34 14.44
N TYR A 8 17.59 -15.08 14.10
CA TYR A 8 18.08 -14.69 12.76
C TYR A 8 19.45 -15.29 12.48
N SER A 9 20.40 -15.22 13.43
CA SER A 9 21.70 -15.86 13.33
C SER A 9 21.58 -17.38 13.20
N THR A 10 20.65 -18.01 13.93
CA THR A 10 20.39 -19.45 13.84
C THR A 10 19.94 -19.85 12.43
N LEU A 11 19.14 -19.01 11.77
CA LEU A 11 18.67 -19.20 10.39
C LEU A 11 19.65 -18.72 9.33
N GLY A 12 20.79 -18.14 9.72
CA GLY A 12 21.75 -17.53 8.80
C GLY A 12 21.23 -16.25 8.13
N LEU A 13 20.26 -15.56 8.73
CA LEU A 13 19.70 -14.31 8.24
C LEU A 13 20.50 -13.11 8.75
N THR A 14 20.76 -12.15 7.89
CA THR A 14 21.40 -10.88 8.26
C THR A 14 20.37 -9.75 8.27
N PRO A 15 20.13 -9.10 9.41
CA PRO A 15 19.27 -7.92 9.49
C PRO A 15 19.78 -6.79 8.59
N ILE A 16 18.85 -5.96 8.13
CA ILE A 16 19.13 -4.80 7.29
C ILE A 16 18.73 -3.50 7.98
N ILE A 17 19.37 -2.40 7.58
CA ILE A 17 18.84 -1.04 7.82
C ILE A 17 17.96 -0.70 6.62
N ASN A 18 16.67 -0.55 6.86
CA ASN A 18 15.71 -0.23 5.81
C ASN A 18 15.58 1.29 5.66
N ALA A 19 16.27 1.84 4.68
CA ALA A 19 16.19 3.26 4.30
C ALA A 19 15.47 3.47 2.94
N VAL A 20 14.61 2.51 2.54
CA VAL A 20 13.71 2.63 1.39
C VAL A 20 12.28 2.99 1.83
N GLY A 21 11.84 2.51 3.01
CA GLY A 21 10.49 2.69 3.53
C GLY A 21 9.67 1.39 3.53
N ASN A 22 8.34 1.51 3.46
CA ASN A 22 7.39 0.42 3.69
C ASN A 22 7.30 -0.63 2.56
N GLN A 23 8.42 -1.02 1.98
CA GLN A 23 8.46 -1.96 0.86
C GLN A 23 8.19 -3.40 1.27
N THR A 24 7.36 -4.10 0.49
CA THR A 24 6.94 -5.48 0.76
C THR A 24 8.13 -6.43 0.89
N ILE A 25 9.14 -6.30 0.03
CA ILE A 25 10.32 -7.18 0.03
C ILE A 25 11.22 -7.00 1.26
N TYR A 26 11.05 -5.91 2.01
CA TYR A 26 11.80 -5.63 3.25
C TYR A 26 10.93 -5.80 4.52
N GLY A 27 9.74 -6.36 4.38
CA GLY A 27 8.85 -6.65 5.50
C GLY A 27 7.82 -5.55 5.82
N GLY A 28 7.71 -4.52 4.99
CA GLY A 28 6.73 -3.43 5.15
C GLY A 28 7.10 -2.45 6.25
N SER A 29 6.18 -2.18 7.16
CA SER A 29 6.35 -1.25 8.28
C SER A 29 6.72 -1.96 9.58
N THR A 30 7.32 -1.20 10.48
CA THR A 30 7.53 -1.63 11.87
C THR A 30 6.38 -1.08 12.74
N PRO A 31 5.49 -1.95 13.26
CA PRO A 31 4.44 -1.51 14.18
C PRO A 31 4.99 -0.80 15.41
N SER A 32 4.27 0.25 15.87
CA SER A 32 4.63 1.00 17.08
C SER A 32 4.61 0.12 18.33
N GLY A 33 5.13 0.65 19.46
CA GLY A 33 5.09 -0.04 20.75
C GLY A 33 3.66 -0.37 21.18
N ASP A 34 2.73 0.55 21.01
CA ASP A 34 1.32 0.36 21.39
C ASP A 34 0.62 -0.65 20.49
N VAL A 35 0.91 -0.62 19.17
CA VAL A 35 0.38 -1.63 18.24
C VAL A 35 0.88 -3.03 18.64
N LYS A 36 2.18 -3.17 18.95
CA LYS A 36 2.75 -4.45 19.40
C LYS A 36 2.12 -4.92 20.71
N ALA A 37 1.93 -4.03 21.68
CA ALA A 37 1.29 -4.36 22.95
C ALA A 37 -0.19 -4.80 22.75
N ALA A 38 -0.92 -4.15 21.85
CA ALA A 38 -2.28 -4.54 21.51
C ALA A 38 -2.33 -5.92 20.81
N MET A 39 -1.37 -6.19 19.93
CA MET A 39 -1.23 -7.50 19.27
C MET A 39 -0.93 -8.61 20.31
N GLU A 40 -0.01 -8.36 21.25
CA GLU A 40 0.33 -9.30 22.34
C GLU A 40 -0.90 -9.58 23.22
N ALA A 41 -1.64 -8.54 23.61
CA ALA A 41 -2.90 -8.70 24.35
C ALA A 41 -3.96 -9.51 23.58
N ALA A 42 -4.04 -9.33 22.27
CA ALA A 42 -4.93 -10.12 21.43
C ALA A 42 -4.46 -11.58 21.30
N GLU A 43 -3.16 -11.85 21.31
CA GLU A 43 -2.60 -13.20 21.27
C GLU A 43 -2.94 -13.99 22.54
N ASP A 44 -2.94 -13.34 23.68
CA ASP A 44 -3.26 -13.96 24.99
C ASP A 44 -4.75 -14.26 25.17
N ASN A 45 -5.64 -13.73 24.32
CA ASN A 45 -7.07 -13.85 24.47
C ASN A 45 -7.75 -14.44 23.24
N TYR A 46 -8.60 -15.46 23.45
CA TYR A 46 -9.48 -15.96 22.39
C TYR A 46 -10.73 -15.12 22.30
N ILE A 47 -11.13 -14.81 21.06
CA ILE A 47 -12.32 -14.02 20.74
C ILE A 47 -13.06 -14.73 19.61
N VAL A 48 -14.40 -14.64 19.58
CA VAL A 48 -15.20 -15.07 18.43
C VAL A 48 -14.83 -14.19 17.23
N MET A 49 -14.23 -14.80 16.21
CA MET A 49 -13.68 -14.06 15.06
C MET A 49 -14.73 -13.24 14.32
N GLU A 50 -15.97 -13.75 14.20
CA GLU A 50 -17.08 -13.00 13.60
C GLU A 50 -17.34 -11.69 14.33
N GLU A 51 -17.43 -11.74 15.68
CA GLU A 51 -17.60 -10.55 16.51
C GLU A 51 -16.42 -9.59 16.38
N LEU A 52 -15.18 -10.12 16.36
CA LEU A 52 -13.99 -9.31 16.15
C LEU A 52 -14.06 -8.53 14.84
N PHE A 53 -14.35 -9.20 13.72
CA PHE A 53 -14.44 -8.54 12.42
C PHE A 53 -15.61 -7.57 12.32
N GLN A 54 -16.74 -7.87 12.97
CA GLN A 54 -17.86 -6.95 13.03
C GLN A 54 -17.48 -5.68 13.80
N LYS A 55 -16.95 -5.81 15.02
CA LYS A 55 -16.63 -4.66 15.89
C LYS A 55 -15.49 -3.82 15.35
N THR A 56 -14.46 -4.45 14.80
CA THR A 56 -13.36 -3.73 14.15
C THR A 56 -13.82 -3.02 12.88
N GLY A 57 -14.71 -3.61 12.09
CA GLY A 57 -15.31 -2.97 10.93
C GLY A 57 -16.16 -1.75 11.28
N GLU A 58 -17.00 -1.84 12.34
CA GLU A 58 -17.77 -0.70 12.87
C GLU A 58 -16.84 0.43 13.34
N TYR A 59 -15.74 0.08 13.99
CA TYR A 59 -14.77 1.07 14.50
C TYR A 59 -13.99 1.75 13.37
N ILE A 60 -13.52 0.99 12.37
CA ILE A 60 -12.86 1.52 11.16
C ILE A 60 -13.79 2.49 10.43
N ALA A 61 -15.05 2.10 10.22
CA ALA A 61 -16.05 2.94 9.58
C ALA A 61 -16.23 4.28 10.32
N LYS A 62 -16.31 4.23 11.65
CA LYS A 62 -16.39 5.43 12.50
C LYS A 62 -15.16 6.32 12.38
N LEU A 63 -13.95 5.74 12.36
CA LEU A 63 -12.70 6.51 12.25
C LEU A 63 -12.57 7.24 10.91
N LEU A 64 -13.03 6.61 9.83
CA LEU A 64 -12.89 7.14 8.47
C LEU A 64 -14.16 7.86 7.96
N GLY A 65 -15.25 7.86 8.73
CA GLY A 65 -16.51 8.48 8.32
C GLY A 65 -17.23 7.71 7.20
N ALA A 66 -16.93 6.42 7.01
CA ALA A 66 -17.60 5.55 6.05
C ALA A 66 -18.81 4.85 6.66
N GLU A 67 -19.68 4.26 5.83
CA GLU A 67 -20.85 3.50 6.33
C GLU A 67 -20.48 2.16 6.94
N SER A 68 -19.45 1.50 6.40
CA SER A 68 -18.98 0.18 6.86
C SER A 68 -17.51 -0.02 6.56
N GLY A 69 -16.87 -0.96 7.27
CA GLY A 69 -15.49 -1.34 7.06
C GLY A 69 -15.26 -2.83 7.31
N TYR A 70 -14.13 -3.33 6.82
CA TYR A 70 -13.70 -4.71 7.02
C TYR A 70 -12.17 -4.81 6.92
N VAL A 71 -11.54 -5.58 7.81
CA VAL A 71 -10.10 -5.86 7.75
C VAL A 71 -9.83 -6.99 6.76
N THR A 72 -8.80 -6.85 5.95
CA THR A 72 -8.42 -7.81 4.90
C THR A 72 -6.95 -8.18 4.98
N SER A 73 -6.54 -9.26 4.34
CA SER A 73 -5.12 -9.63 4.23
C SER A 73 -4.41 -8.81 3.14
N GLY A 74 -4.29 -7.49 3.38
CA GLY A 74 -3.69 -6.52 2.48
C GLY A 74 -4.67 -5.91 1.47
N ALA A 75 -4.24 -4.83 0.81
CA ALA A 75 -5.02 -4.14 -0.21
C ALA A 75 -5.36 -5.05 -1.41
N ALA A 76 -4.46 -5.95 -1.79
CA ALA A 76 -4.70 -6.91 -2.88
C ALA A 76 -5.89 -7.81 -2.58
N ALA A 77 -5.98 -8.33 -1.35
CA ALA A 77 -7.14 -9.12 -0.91
C ALA A 77 -8.41 -8.27 -0.84
N ALA A 78 -8.30 -7.01 -0.38
CA ALA A 78 -9.42 -6.07 -0.38
C ALA A 78 -10.02 -5.89 -1.77
N ILE A 79 -9.18 -5.64 -2.79
CA ILE A 79 -9.58 -5.49 -4.19
C ILE A 79 -10.23 -6.80 -4.69
N THR A 80 -9.55 -7.95 -4.51
CA THR A 80 -10.03 -9.24 -4.99
C THR A 80 -11.39 -9.62 -4.39
N LEU A 81 -11.57 -9.41 -3.07
CA LEU A 81 -12.84 -9.69 -2.39
C LEU A 81 -13.93 -8.68 -2.79
N SER A 82 -13.57 -7.42 -3.08
CA SER A 82 -14.49 -6.40 -3.58
C SER A 82 -15.05 -6.80 -4.94
N VAL A 83 -14.19 -7.21 -5.86
CA VAL A 83 -14.62 -7.70 -7.19
C VAL A 83 -15.47 -8.95 -7.05
N ALA A 84 -15.07 -9.92 -6.24
CA ALA A 84 -15.85 -11.13 -5.95
C ALA A 84 -17.25 -10.79 -5.42
N GLY A 85 -17.32 -9.82 -4.48
CA GLY A 85 -18.57 -9.32 -3.93
C GLY A 85 -19.46 -8.62 -4.97
N CYS A 86 -18.87 -7.85 -5.89
CA CYS A 86 -19.62 -7.22 -6.98
C CYS A 86 -20.19 -8.23 -7.97
N MET A 87 -19.48 -9.32 -8.25
CA MET A 87 -19.94 -10.39 -9.16
C MET A 87 -21.00 -11.29 -8.52
N ALA A 88 -20.74 -11.79 -7.31
CA ALA A 88 -21.56 -12.83 -6.69
C ALA A 88 -22.59 -12.27 -5.70
N GLY A 89 -22.43 -11.04 -5.23
CA GLY A 89 -23.27 -10.49 -4.16
C GLY A 89 -23.16 -11.33 -2.89
N THR A 90 -24.34 -11.70 -2.33
CA THR A 90 -24.47 -12.59 -1.18
C THR A 90 -25.07 -13.96 -1.57
N ASP A 91 -25.21 -14.22 -2.85
CA ASP A 91 -25.78 -15.47 -3.38
C ASP A 91 -24.80 -16.64 -3.16
N PRO A 92 -25.17 -17.67 -2.35
CA PRO A 92 -24.25 -18.73 -1.99
C PRO A 92 -23.84 -19.62 -3.17
N GLU A 93 -24.66 -19.77 -4.19
CA GLU A 93 -24.34 -20.57 -5.37
C GLU A 93 -23.30 -19.86 -6.24
N LYS A 94 -23.47 -18.55 -6.44
CA LYS A 94 -22.50 -17.72 -7.16
C LYS A 94 -21.18 -17.64 -6.41
N ILE A 95 -21.21 -17.44 -5.08
CA ILE A 95 -20.02 -17.42 -4.22
C ILE A 95 -19.24 -18.72 -4.38
N ALA A 96 -19.91 -19.88 -4.30
CA ALA A 96 -19.27 -21.18 -4.42
C ALA A 96 -18.71 -21.47 -5.83
N THR A 97 -19.19 -20.76 -6.85
CA THR A 97 -18.75 -20.97 -8.23
C THR A 97 -17.44 -20.23 -8.54
N LEU A 98 -17.19 -19.08 -7.90
CA LEU A 98 -15.96 -18.31 -8.11
C LEU A 98 -14.69 -19.15 -7.89
N PRO A 99 -13.63 -18.96 -8.69
CA PRO A 99 -13.43 -17.94 -9.73
C PRO A 99 -13.98 -18.29 -11.12
N ARG A 100 -14.77 -19.34 -11.25
CA ARG A 100 -15.48 -19.62 -12.51
C ARG A 100 -16.68 -18.69 -12.61
N THR A 101 -16.81 -18.00 -13.72
CA THR A 101 -17.82 -16.95 -13.92
C THR A 101 -18.76 -17.23 -15.09
N ASP A 102 -18.90 -18.50 -15.49
CA ASP A 102 -19.81 -18.92 -16.55
C ASP A 102 -21.25 -18.54 -16.19
N GLY A 103 -21.89 -17.75 -17.06
CA GLY A 103 -23.25 -17.27 -16.83
C GLY A 103 -23.38 -16.12 -15.81
N MET A 104 -22.28 -15.55 -15.33
CA MET A 104 -22.25 -14.38 -14.43
C MET A 104 -21.74 -13.16 -15.18
N LYS A 105 -22.24 -11.97 -14.80
CA LYS A 105 -21.60 -10.72 -15.16
C LYS A 105 -20.20 -10.70 -14.53
N ASN A 106 -19.16 -10.34 -15.29
CA ASN A 106 -17.79 -10.47 -14.81
C ASN A 106 -16.81 -9.45 -15.39
N GLU A 107 -17.29 -8.38 -16.02
CA GLU A 107 -16.40 -7.36 -16.59
C GLU A 107 -16.16 -6.22 -15.60
N ILE A 108 -14.90 -5.85 -15.42
CA ILE A 108 -14.44 -4.69 -14.65
C ILE A 108 -13.82 -3.70 -15.63
N LEU A 109 -14.37 -2.49 -15.71
CA LEU A 109 -13.80 -1.43 -16.55
C LEU A 109 -12.62 -0.77 -15.82
N LEU A 110 -11.51 -0.60 -16.54
CA LEU A 110 -10.35 0.17 -16.07
C LEU A 110 -9.89 1.11 -17.17
N GLN A 111 -9.74 2.37 -16.84
CA GLN A 111 -9.19 3.37 -17.75
C GLN A 111 -7.74 3.02 -18.09
N LYS A 112 -7.41 2.96 -19.38
CA LYS A 112 -6.10 2.54 -19.86
C LYS A 112 -4.94 3.43 -19.37
N PRO A 113 -5.09 4.75 -19.19
CA PRO A 113 -4.07 5.57 -18.53
C PRO A 113 -3.77 5.15 -17.08
N GLN A 114 -4.70 4.48 -16.40
CA GLN A 114 -4.55 4.00 -15.02
C GLN A 114 -3.98 2.59 -14.90
N ARG A 115 -3.59 1.92 -16.01
CA ARG A 115 -3.02 0.58 -15.97
C ARG A 115 -1.78 0.53 -15.08
N TYR A 116 -1.77 -0.45 -14.17
CA TYR A 116 -0.75 -0.55 -13.14
C TYR A 116 -0.36 -2.01 -12.84
N THR A 117 0.78 -2.23 -12.23
CA THR A 117 1.35 -3.55 -11.94
C THR A 117 0.41 -4.47 -11.15
N TYR A 118 -0.51 -3.91 -10.38
CA TYR A 118 -1.43 -4.64 -9.51
C TYR A 118 -2.80 -4.93 -10.15
N ASP A 119 -2.98 -4.69 -11.44
CA ASP A 119 -4.23 -4.95 -12.17
C ASP A 119 -4.75 -6.37 -11.98
N ARG A 120 -3.84 -7.34 -11.85
CA ARG A 120 -4.18 -8.74 -11.60
C ARG A 120 -5.06 -8.94 -10.36
N CYS A 121 -5.00 -8.05 -9.37
CA CYS A 121 -5.85 -8.13 -8.18
C CYS A 121 -7.34 -8.03 -8.51
N PHE A 122 -7.69 -7.34 -9.60
CA PHE A 122 -9.07 -7.27 -10.09
C PHE A 122 -9.51 -8.55 -10.81
N GLU A 123 -8.58 -9.35 -11.31
CA GLU A 123 -8.87 -10.55 -12.11
C GLU A 123 -8.86 -11.85 -11.29
N LEU A 124 -8.22 -11.86 -10.11
CA LEU A 124 -8.03 -13.08 -9.30
C LEU A 124 -9.34 -13.79 -8.92
N SER A 125 -10.44 -13.04 -8.84
CA SER A 125 -11.78 -13.59 -8.57
C SER A 125 -12.49 -14.13 -9.80
N GLY A 126 -11.85 -14.12 -10.98
CA GLY A 126 -12.41 -14.61 -12.25
C GLY A 126 -13.03 -13.50 -13.10
N ALA A 127 -12.91 -12.24 -12.69
CA ALA A 127 -13.34 -11.12 -13.51
C ALA A 127 -12.42 -10.93 -14.72
N LYS A 128 -12.94 -10.27 -15.73
CA LYS A 128 -12.23 -9.81 -16.92
C LYS A 128 -12.02 -8.32 -16.84
N LEU A 129 -10.77 -7.89 -16.92
CA LEU A 129 -10.44 -6.48 -16.99
C LEU A 129 -10.66 -5.97 -18.41
N VAL A 130 -11.51 -4.97 -18.56
CA VAL A 130 -11.81 -4.32 -19.84
C VAL A 130 -11.15 -2.93 -19.84
N GLU A 131 -10.19 -2.75 -20.74
CA GLU A 131 -9.48 -1.49 -20.89
C GLU A 131 -10.33 -0.48 -21.66
N VAL A 132 -10.42 0.76 -21.14
CA VAL A 132 -11.17 1.85 -21.78
C VAL A 132 -10.25 3.01 -22.13
N GLY A 133 -10.41 3.58 -23.32
CA GLY A 133 -9.60 4.67 -23.84
C GLY A 133 -8.25 4.22 -24.40
N SER A 134 -7.32 5.15 -24.49
CA SER A 134 -5.94 4.95 -24.94
C SER A 134 -4.95 5.03 -23.76
N SER A 135 -3.65 4.77 -23.99
CA SER A 135 -2.61 4.96 -22.95
C SER A 135 -2.49 6.40 -22.47
N ASP A 136 -2.92 7.36 -23.27
CA ASP A 136 -2.72 8.78 -23.03
C ASP A 136 -4.01 9.54 -22.71
N HIS A 137 -5.17 8.91 -22.91
CA HIS A 137 -6.46 9.57 -22.68
C HIS A 137 -7.59 8.57 -22.52
N CYS A 138 -8.54 8.91 -21.62
CA CYS A 138 -9.86 8.32 -21.50
C CYS A 138 -10.88 9.42 -21.26
N SER A 139 -11.90 9.54 -22.12
CA SER A 139 -12.99 10.51 -21.95
C SER A 139 -14.17 9.90 -21.17
N LYS A 140 -15.08 10.78 -20.69
CA LYS A 140 -16.33 10.36 -20.04
C LYS A 140 -17.18 9.52 -20.98
N GLU A 141 -17.31 9.95 -22.23
CA GLU A 141 -18.08 9.29 -23.27
C GLU A 141 -17.53 7.90 -23.59
N GLU A 142 -16.19 7.74 -23.61
CA GLU A 142 -15.55 6.44 -23.82
C GLU A 142 -15.82 5.51 -22.63
N LEU A 143 -15.72 6.01 -21.38
CA LEU A 143 -15.96 5.23 -20.18
C LEU A 143 -17.43 4.81 -20.08
N GLU A 144 -18.37 5.72 -20.35
CA GLU A 144 -19.79 5.41 -20.33
C GLU A 144 -20.19 4.44 -21.45
N ALA A 145 -19.68 4.63 -22.66
CA ALA A 145 -19.96 3.75 -23.81
C ALA A 145 -19.40 2.32 -23.63
N ALA A 146 -18.41 2.12 -22.77
CA ALA A 146 -17.85 0.81 -22.49
C ALA A 146 -18.72 -0.03 -21.55
N ILE A 147 -19.66 0.58 -20.83
CA ILE A 147 -20.57 -0.12 -19.91
C ILE A 147 -21.55 -0.95 -20.72
N ASN A 148 -21.69 -2.22 -20.35
CA ASN A 148 -22.59 -3.16 -21.01
C ASN A 148 -23.21 -4.13 -19.97
N ASP A 149 -24.04 -5.07 -20.44
CA ASP A 149 -24.76 -6.02 -19.57
C ASP A 149 -23.86 -6.92 -18.72
N ASN A 150 -22.57 -7.08 -19.07
CA ASN A 150 -21.60 -7.87 -18.31
C ASN A 150 -20.79 -7.04 -17.31
N THR A 151 -20.90 -5.72 -17.37
CA THR A 151 -20.16 -4.83 -16.47
C THR A 151 -20.67 -4.94 -15.03
N VAL A 152 -19.77 -5.17 -14.08
CA VAL A 152 -20.09 -5.31 -12.65
C VAL A 152 -19.56 -4.16 -11.80
N ALA A 153 -18.49 -3.49 -12.23
CA ALA A 153 -17.93 -2.33 -11.53
C ALA A 153 -16.96 -1.54 -12.42
N ILE A 154 -16.66 -0.31 -12.00
CA ILE A 154 -15.52 0.46 -12.50
C ILE A 154 -14.40 0.33 -11.47
N ALA A 155 -13.20 -0.07 -11.92
CA ALA A 155 -11.98 -0.02 -11.14
C ALA A 155 -11.33 1.36 -11.28
N TYR A 156 -10.84 1.91 -10.19
CA TYR A 156 -10.18 3.21 -10.18
C TYR A 156 -8.93 3.18 -9.30
N TYR A 157 -7.77 3.54 -9.85
CA TYR A 157 -6.56 3.74 -9.05
C TYR A 157 -6.53 5.17 -8.53
N VAL A 158 -6.62 5.33 -7.22
CA VAL A 158 -6.48 6.63 -6.57
C VAL A 158 -5.01 6.99 -6.50
N GLN A 159 -4.62 8.04 -7.22
CA GLN A 159 -3.26 8.57 -7.18
C GLN A 159 -3.31 10.10 -7.18
N PRO A 160 -2.44 10.79 -6.43
CA PRO A 160 -2.36 12.23 -6.50
C PRO A 160 -1.77 12.67 -7.86
N ASP A 161 -2.35 13.69 -8.43
CA ASP A 161 -1.88 14.68 -9.38
C ASP A 161 -1.44 14.29 -10.82
N ASN A 162 -1.00 13.08 -11.11
CA ASN A 162 -0.40 12.81 -12.43
C ASN A 162 -1.31 12.08 -13.42
N TRP A 163 -2.46 11.58 -12.99
CA TRP A 163 -3.36 10.77 -13.81
C TRP A 163 -4.61 11.52 -14.24
N GLU A 164 -5.01 12.54 -13.47
CA GLU A 164 -6.24 13.30 -13.68
C GLU A 164 -6.29 14.04 -15.04
N SER A 165 -5.14 14.39 -15.63
CA SER A 165 -5.10 15.01 -16.96
C SER A 165 -5.33 14.02 -18.10
N LYS A 166 -5.25 12.70 -17.85
CA LYS A 166 -5.35 11.65 -18.85
C LYS A 166 -6.53 10.72 -18.65
N ALA A 167 -7.04 10.64 -17.43
CA ALA A 167 -8.15 9.78 -17.05
C ALA A 167 -9.36 10.63 -16.63
N VAL A 168 -10.53 10.04 -16.69
CA VAL A 168 -11.75 10.63 -16.09
C VAL A 168 -11.53 10.77 -14.61
N SER A 169 -11.93 11.89 -14.00
CA SER A 169 -11.84 12.12 -12.55
C SER A 169 -12.63 11.06 -11.77
N ILE A 170 -12.29 10.88 -10.48
CA ILE A 170 -13.03 9.91 -9.66
C ILE A 170 -14.49 10.34 -9.46
N GLU A 171 -14.75 11.64 -9.37
CA GLU A 171 -16.10 12.20 -9.25
C GLU A 171 -16.95 11.85 -10.49
N ASP A 172 -16.41 12.08 -11.67
CA ASP A 172 -17.09 11.78 -12.94
C ASP A 172 -17.25 10.26 -13.14
N ALA A 173 -16.24 9.48 -12.78
CA ALA A 173 -16.31 8.02 -12.84
C ALA A 173 -17.36 7.45 -11.88
N LEU A 174 -17.53 8.05 -10.68
CA LEU A 174 -18.60 7.73 -9.75
C LEU A 174 -19.97 8.09 -10.30
N GLU A 175 -20.12 9.28 -10.91
CA GLU A 175 -21.36 9.70 -11.54
C GLU A 175 -21.77 8.71 -12.64
N ILE A 176 -20.84 8.35 -13.53
CA ILE A 176 -21.06 7.37 -14.59
C ILE A 176 -21.44 6.00 -14.01
N ALA A 177 -20.72 5.53 -12.97
CA ALA A 177 -21.02 4.26 -12.31
C ALA A 177 -22.42 4.23 -11.72
N HIS A 178 -22.79 5.28 -10.97
CA HIS A 178 -24.09 5.36 -10.32
C HIS A 178 -25.26 5.51 -11.30
N ASN A 179 -25.08 6.27 -12.37
CA ASN A 179 -26.10 6.41 -13.43
C ASN A 179 -26.38 5.05 -14.12
N ASN A 180 -25.43 4.12 -14.08
CA ASN A 180 -25.55 2.77 -14.63
C ASN A 180 -25.79 1.69 -13.58
N ASN A 181 -26.06 2.06 -12.31
CA ASN A 181 -26.30 1.15 -11.18
C ASN A 181 -25.19 0.13 -10.95
N ILE A 182 -23.94 0.51 -11.15
CA ILE A 182 -22.75 -0.27 -10.81
C ILE A 182 -21.87 0.47 -9.81
N PRO A 183 -21.11 -0.22 -8.94
CA PRO A 183 -20.19 0.43 -8.00
C PRO A 183 -18.87 0.82 -8.64
N LEU A 184 -18.16 1.73 -7.95
CA LEU A 184 -16.76 2.03 -8.18
C LEU A 184 -15.89 1.44 -7.08
N ILE A 185 -14.87 0.66 -7.46
CA ILE A 185 -13.86 0.08 -6.56
C ILE A 185 -12.60 0.93 -6.66
N ALA A 186 -12.29 1.68 -5.61
CA ALA A 186 -11.13 2.54 -5.54
C ALA A 186 -9.94 1.79 -4.89
N ALA A 187 -8.87 1.59 -5.65
CA ALA A 187 -7.60 1.07 -5.17
C ALA A 187 -6.74 2.24 -4.67
N ALA A 188 -6.71 2.44 -3.36
CA ALA A 188 -6.05 3.55 -2.67
C ALA A 188 -4.94 3.05 -1.72
N ALA A 189 -4.23 1.99 -2.08
CA ALA A 189 -3.37 1.22 -1.18
C ALA A 189 -2.46 2.06 -0.29
N SER A 190 -1.78 3.09 -0.82
CA SER A 190 -0.86 3.99 -0.10
C SER A 190 -1.37 5.43 0.02
N GLN A 191 -2.61 5.69 -0.37
CA GLN A 191 -3.20 7.04 -0.39
C GLN A 191 -3.81 7.40 0.97
N ILE A 192 -2.95 7.46 1.98
CA ILE A 192 -3.29 7.60 3.39
C ILE A 192 -2.91 8.96 3.98
N TYR A 193 -2.37 9.85 3.16
CA TYR A 193 -1.99 11.22 3.52
C TYR A 193 -2.06 12.12 2.28
N PRO A 194 -2.52 13.39 2.40
CA PRO A 194 -3.05 14.07 3.61
C PRO A 194 -4.24 13.33 4.23
N ILE A 195 -4.47 13.51 5.53
CA ILE A 195 -5.56 12.82 6.24
C ILE A 195 -6.92 13.15 5.61
N ASP A 196 -7.17 14.41 5.27
CA ASP A 196 -8.42 14.82 4.64
C ASP A 196 -8.64 14.08 3.32
N TYR A 197 -7.58 13.92 2.49
CA TYR A 197 -7.64 13.15 1.25
C TYR A 197 -7.97 11.66 1.48
N MET A 198 -7.38 11.04 2.53
CA MET A 198 -7.75 9.68 2.92
C MET A 198 -9.22 9.57 3.33
N LEU A 199 -9.71 10.52 4.15
CA LEU A 199 -11.09 10.56 4.61
C LEU A 199 -12.08 10.82 3.47
N GLU A 200 -11.79 11.76 2.58
CA GLU A 200 -12.59 12.03 1.39
C GLU A 200 -12.73 10.79 0.52
N ASN A 201 -11.63 10.09 0.23
CA ASN A 201 -11.67 8.85 -0.54
C ASN A 201 -12.51 7.78 0.16
N ALA A 202 -12.36 7.61 1.49
CA ALA A 202 -13.11 6.63 2.27
C ALA A 202 -14.62 6.89 2.28
N GLN A 203 -15.05 8.15 2.13
CA GLN A 203 -16.45 8.57 2.21
C GLN A 203 -17.14 8.61 0.86
N ARG A 204 -16.43 8.91 -0.23
CA ARG A 204 -17.04 9.15 -1.54
C ARG A 204 -17.22 7.90 -2.39
N ALA A 205 -16.28 6.97 -2.37
CA ALA A 205 -16.36 5.78 -3.23
C ALA A 205 -17.20 4.66 -2.61
N ASP A 206 -17.74 3.78 -3.46
CA ASP A 206 -18.57 2.67 -3.00
C ASP A 206 -17.77 1.63 -2.23
N LEU A 207 -16.52 1.36 -2.69
CA LEU A 207 -15.52 0.53 -2.02
C LEU A 207 -14.15 1.16 -2.18
N VAL A 208 -13.43 1.33 -1.08
CA VAL A 208 -12.04 1.83 -1.06
C VAL A 208 -11.14 0.83 -0.36
N CYS A 209 -10.03 0.47 -1.00
CA CYS A 209 -9.09 -0.55 -0.56
C CYS A 209 -7.76 0.09 -0.15
N PHE A 210 -7.40 0.02 1.15
CA PHE A 210 -6.13 0.53 1.69
C PHE A 210 -5.21 -0.59 2.14
N GLY A 211 -3.89 -0.39 2.01
CA GLY A 211 -2.87 -1.26 2.59
C GLY A 211 -2.50 -0.79 4.00
N ALA A 212 -2.77 -1.60 5.01
CA ALA A 212 -2.59 -1.17 6.39
C ALA A 212 -1.13 -1.01 6.81
N LYS A 213 -0.19 -1.66 6.12
CA LYS A 213 1.25 -1.46 6.35
C LYS A 213 1.69 0.00 6.20
N TYR A 214 1.02 0.78 5.38
CA TYR A 214 1.41 2.17 5.13
C TYR A 214 1.13 3.09 6.31
N PHE A 215 0.17 2.75 7.17
CA PHE A 215 -0.09 3.44 8.44
C PHE A 215 0.45 2.70 9.69
N GLY A 216 1.47 1.84 9.52
CA GLY A 216 2.17 1.21 10.65
C GLY A 216 1.51 -0.05 11.22
N ALA A 217 0.58 -0.64 10.49
CA ALA A 217 -0.05 -1.91 10.86
C ALA A 217 0.83 -3.13 10.49
N PRO A 218 0.47 -4.34 10.94
CA PRO A 218 1.11 -5.57 10.48
C PRO A 218 1.17 -5.64 8.96
N HIS A 219 2.31 -6.10 8.43
CA HIS A 219 2.63 -6.07 7.01
C HIS A 219 1.58 -6.71 6.09
N SER A 220 0.99 -7.82 6.55
CA SER A 220 -0.01 -8.59 5.81
C SER A 220 -1.40 -7.97 5.78
N SER A 221 -1.66 -6.92 6.57
CA SER A 221 -3.00 -6.39 6.76
C SER A 221 -3.37 -5.28 5.77
N GLY A 222 -4.67 -5.12 5.55
CA GLY A 222 -5.31 -4.07 4.77
C GLY A 222 -6.73 -3.83 5.28
N ILE A 223 -7.40 -2.85 4.71
CA ILE A 223 -8.80 -2.57 5.00
C ILE A 223 -9.56 -2.28 3.72
N VAL A 224 -10.86 -2.61 3.72
CA VAL A 224 -11.83 -2.10 2.76
C VAL A 224 -12.90 -1.33 3.53
N VAL A 225 -13.27 -0.16 3.02
CA VAL A 225 -14.32 0.70 3.56
C VAL A 225 -15.22 1.20 2.44
N GLY A 226 -16.40 1.66 2.77
CA GLY A 226 -17.33 2.24 1.81
C GLY A 226 -18.78 2.04 2.19
N LYS A 227 -19.67 1.98 1.19
CA LYS A 227 -21.09 1.77 1.39
C LYS A 227 -21.38 0.41 1.98
N LYS A 228 -22.25 0.37 2.97
CA LYS A 228 -22.58 -0.84 3.74
C LYS A 228 -22.99 -2.00 2.83
N GLU A 229 -23.82 -1.74 1.83
CA GLU A 229 -24.31 -2.78 0.92
C GLU A 229 -23.19 -3.51 0.15
N TYR A 230 -22.12 -2.81 -0.24
CA TYR A 230 -20.97 -3.39 -0.94
C TYR A 230 -19.99 -4.04 0.03
N VAL A 231 -19.73 -3.43 1.18
CA VAL A 231 -18.88 -4.03 2.21
C VAL A 231 -19.49 -5.33 2.75
N ASP A 232 -20.81 -5.44 2.86
CA ASP A 232 -21.48 -6.69 3.25
C ASP A 232 -21.30 -7.79 2.18
N LYS A 233 -21.26 -7.44 0.89
CA LYS A 233 -20.90 -8.37 -0.19
C LYS A 233 -19.44 -8.83 -0.09
N VAL A 234 -18.53 -7.96 0.32
CA VAL A 234 -17.12 -8.32 0.62
C VAL A 234 -17.04 -9.29 1.79
N LYS A 235 -17.76 -9.04 2.88
CA LYS A 235 -17.82 -9.93 4.05
C LYS A 235 -18.32 -11.32 3.67
N ALA A 236 -19.29 -11.43 2.77
CA ALA A 236 -19.81 -12.69 2.27
C ALA A 236 -18.77 -13.52 1.49
N GLN A 237 -17.70 -12.90 0.97
CA GLN A 237 -16.57 -13.55 0.32
C GLN A 237 -15.44 -13.94 1.27
N SER A 238 -15.52 -13.57 2.55
CA SER A 238 -14.42 -13.70 3.52
C SER A 238 -14.19 -15.15 3.98
N PHE A 239 -13.03 -15.37 4.62
CA PHE A 239 -12.74 -16.64 5.26
C PHE A 239 -13.66 -16.94 6.45
N ILE A 240 -14.24 -15.91 7.07
CA ILE A 240 -15.24 -16.06 8.14
C ILE A 240 -16.53 -16.65 7.56
N ALA A 241 -17.04 -16.07 6.46
CA ALA A 241 -18.23 -16.58 5.77
C ALA A 241 -18.04 -18.01 5.27
N TYR A 242 -16.84 -18.36 4.77
CA TYR A 242 -16.49 -19.73 4.42
C TYR A 242 -16.70 -20.69 5.59
N GLN A 243 -16.23 -20.30 6.77
CA GLN A 243 -16.21 -21.18 7.94
C GLN A 243 -17.57 -21.31 8.63
N LEU A 244 -18.31 -20.22 8.75
CA LEU A 244 -19.57 -20.16 9.50
C LEU A 244 -20.79 -20.51 8.64
N GLU A 245 -20.80 -20.08 7.39
CA GLU A 245 -21.97 -20.18 6.53
C GLU A 245 -21.84 -21.29 5.49
N GLY A 246 -20.71 -22.00 5.45
CA GLY A 246 -20.44 -23.07 4.51
C GLY A 246 -20.46 -22.64 3.03
N ARG A 247 -20.21 -21.37 2.77
CA ARG A 247 -20.41 -20.75 1.44
C ARG A 247 -19.34 -21.05 0.42
N ASN A 248 -18.30 -21.82 0.73
CA ASN A 248 -17.13 -22.04 -0.14
C ASN A 248 -16.50 -20.73 -0.67
N ALA A 249 -16.56 -19.67 0.12
CA ALA A 249 -16.09 -18.35 -0.26
C ALA A 249 -14.60 -18.33 -0.59
N MET A 250 -14.20 -17.65 -1.66
CA MET A 250 -12.83 -17.65 -2.14
C MET A 250 -11.83 -17.02 -1.15
N GLY A 251 -12.29 -16.17 -0.26
CA GLY A 251 -11.47 -15.54 0.77
C GLY A 251 -10.90 -16.50 1.81
N ARG A 252 -11.20 -17.81 1.74
CA ARG A 252 -10.63 -18.81 2.66
C ARG A 252 -9.09 -18.80 2.67
N SER A 253 -8.46 -18.51 1.56
CA SER A 253 -7.00 -18.38 1.43
C SER A 253 -6.45 -17.03 1.98
N MET A 254 -7.32 -16.07 2.26
CA MET A 254 -7.00 -14.69 2.70
C MET A 254 -7.26 -14.52 4.21
N LYS A 255 -6.85 -15.53 4.98
CA LYS A 255 -7.06 -15.57 6.43
C LYS A 255 -6.10 -14.62 7.15
N LEU A 256 -6.61 -13.95 8.20
CA LEU A 256 -5.85 -13.15 9.13
C LEU A 256 -5.96 -13.71 10.55
N ASP A 257 -4.92 -13.52 11.32
CA ASP A 257 -4.92 -13.81 12.74
C ASP A 257 -5.55 -12.65 13.55
N ARG A 258 -6.10 -12.96 14.73
CA ARG A 258 -6.77 -11.97 15.57
C ARG A 258 -5.86 -10.81 15.98
N GLN A 259 -4.57 -11.10 16.22
CA GLN A 259 -3.60 -10.06 16.57
C GLN A 259 -3.31 -9.12 15.38
N GLU A 260 -3.31 -9.62 14.15
CA GLU A 260 -3.17 -8.78 12.96
C GLU A 260 -4.37 -7.85 12.77
N VAL A 261 -5.58 -8.36 13.03
CA VAL A 261 -6.81 -7.58 12.95
C VAL A 261 -6.81 -6.44 13.99
N ILE A 262 -6.46 -6.74 15.23
CA ILE A 262 -6.34 -5.72 16.30
C ILE A 262 -5.21 -4.73 15.98
N GLY A 263 -4.04 -5.24 15.55
CA GLY A 263 -2.92 -4.40 15.15
C GLY A 263 -3.25 -3.42 14.05
N ALA A 264 -4.03 -3.85 13.03
CA ALA A 264 -4.48 -2.98 11.95
C ALA A 264 -5.38 -1.83 12.44
N VAL A 265 -6.30 -2.13 13.35
CA VAL A 265 -7.24 -1.13 13.89
C VAL A 265 -6.54 -0.11 14.78
N VAL A 266 -5.66 -0.57 15.69
CA VAL A 266 -4.89 0.32 16.57
C VAL A 266 -3.94 1.22 15.76
N ALA A 267 -3.30 0.66 14.74
CA ALA A 267 -2.43 1.43 13.86
C ALA A 267 -3.21 2.50 13.07
N LEU A 268 -4.40 2.17 12.56
CA LEU A 268 -5.27 3.12 11.87
C LEU A 268 -5.70 4.26 12.80
N GLU A 269 -6.11 3.93 14.03
CA GLU A 269 -6.48 4.95 15.02
C GLU A 269 -5.33 5.90 15.33
N GLN A 270 -4.12 5.36 15.53
CA GLN A 270 -2.92 6.16 15.73
C GLN A 270 -2.65 7.06 14.53
N TRP A 271 -2.75 6.53 13.32
CA TRP A 271 -2.50 7.28 12.09
C TRP A 271 -3.46 8.45 11.92
N VAL A 272 -4.76 8.23 12.09
CA VAL A 272 -5.77 9.28 11.94
C VAL A 272 -5.63 10.38 13.01
N LYS A 273 -5.18 10.02 14.22
CA LYS A 273 -5.01 10.97 15.34
C LYS A 273 -3.62 11.57 15.43
N MET A 274 -2.67 11.12 14.63
CA MET A 274 -1.27 11.54 14.69
C MET A 274 -1.10 13.00 14.26
N ASN A 275 -0.18 13.72 14.93
CA ASN A 275 0.36 14.96 14.38
C ASN A 275 1.38 14.62 13.29
N HIS A 276 0.98 14.72 12.04
CA HIS A 276 1.84 14.38 10.91
C HIS A 276 2.99 15.38 10.71
N GLU A 277 2.85 16.62 11.12
CA GLU A 277 3.94 17.62 11.05
C GLU A 277 5.08 17.24 12.01
N ASP A 278 4.77 16.72 13.19
CA ASP A 278 5.77 16.18 14.10
C ASP A 278 6.47 14.96 13.51
N ARG A 279 5.72 14.06 12.86
CA ARG A 279 6.27 12.91 12.15
C ARG A 279 7.24 13.33 11.05
N PHE A 280 6.89 14.34 10.25
CA PHE A 280 7.77 14.86 9.21
C PHE A 280 9.00 15.52 9.81
N SER A 281 8.83 16.34 10.85
CA SER A 281 9.93 17.01 11.54
C SER A 281 10.97 16.03 12.09
N VAL A 282 10.52 14.88 12.62
CA VAL A 282 11.43 13.82 13.09
C VAL A 282 12.23 13.25 11.91
N ASN A 283 11.57 12.95 10.78
CA ASN A 283 12.24 12.37 9.61
C ASN A 283 13.21 13.36 8.96
N ILE A 284 12.83 14.64 8.85
CA ILE A 284 13.68 15.70 8.31
C ILE A 284 14.96 15.83 9.15
N ARG A 285 14.87 15.90 10.49
CA ARG A 285 16.06 15.95 11.35
C ARG A 285 17.02 14.78 11.14
N LYS A 286 16.51 13.56 10.96
CA LYS A 286 17.34 12.38 10.63
C LYS A 286 18.03 12.56 9.28
N GLN A 287 17.32 13.06 8.28
CA GLN A 287 17.81 13.31 6.92
C GLN A 287 18.88 14.39 6.92
N GLU A 288 18.63 15.50 7.60
CA GLU A 288 19.61 16.60 7.79
C GLU A 288 20.87 16.10 8.51
N SER A 289 20.72 15.29 9.55
CA SER A 289 21.86 14.70 10.27
C SER A 289 22.72 13.79 9.37
N ILE A 290 22.13 13.08 8.41
CA ILE A 290 22.90 12.32 7.40
C ILE A 290 23.57 13.29 6.43
N SER A 291 22.82 14.26 5.90
CA SER A 291 23.26 15.27 4.95
C SER A 291 24.51 16.03 5.43
N ASP A 292 24.46 16.54 6.66
CA ASP A 292 25.57 17.30 7.29
C ASP A 292 26.86 16.47 7.37
N GLN A 293 26.71 15.16 7.51
CA GLN A 293 27.85 14.26 7.63
C GLN A 293 28.46 13.87 6.29
N ILE A 294 27.69 13.89 5.18
CA ILE A 294 28.15 13.40 3.87
C ILE A 294 28.45 14.53 2.88
N ASN A 295 27.91 15.75 3.05
CA ASN A 295 28.13 16.89 2.14
C ASN A 295 29.59 17.38 2.09
N ASN A 296 30.43 16.98 3.04
CA ASN A 296 31.85 17.29 3.01
C ASN A 296 32.68 16.31 2.15
N ILE A 297 32.05 15.29 1.57
CA ILE A 297 32.73 14.31 0.71
C ILE A 297 32.84 14.92 -0.70
N PRO A 298 34.05 14.98 -1.31
CA PRO A 298 34.19 15.48 -2.67
C PRO A 298 33.32 14.73 -3.67
N GLY A 299 32.57 15.45 -4.50
CA GLY A 299 31.67 14.87 -5.49
C GLY A 299 30.33 14.36 -4.94
N VAL A 300 30.01 14.68 -3.68
CA VAL A 300 28.71 14.37 -3.07
C VAL A 300 27.98 15.65 -2.69
N SER A 301 26.69 15.70 -2.98
CA SER A 301 25.79 16.73 -2.45
C SER A 301 24.46 16.09 -2.06
N SER A 302 23.85 16.56 -1.01
CA SER A 302 22.56 16.04 -0.58
C SER A 302 21.62 17.15 -0.11
N GLU A 303 20.33 16.91 -0.30
CA GLU A 303 19.25 17.81 0.06
C GLU A 303 18.01 17.02 0.50
N VAL A 304 17.27 17.55 1.47
CA VAL A 304 15.95 17.04 1.79
C VAL A 304 14.99 17.48 0.69
N THR A 305 14.32 16.54 0.06
CA THR A 305 13.40 16.80 -1.06
C THR A 305 11.99 16.31 -0.77
N GLU A 306 10.98 17.00 -1.27
CA GLU A 306 9.60 16.50 -1.22
C GLU A 306 9.40 15.35 -2.20
N THR A 307 8.57 14.39 -1.78
CA THR A 307 8.13 13.26 -2.59
C THR A 307 6.60 13.21 -2.57
N PRO A 308 5.94 12.78 -3.66
CA PRO A 308 4.49 12.65 -3.71
C PRO A 308 3.98 11.40 -2.96
N THR A 309 4.66 11.00 -1.88
CA THR A 309 4.28 9.86 -1.06
C THR A 309 3.77 10.31 0.30
N PHE A 310 3.08 9.43 1.02
CA PHE A 310 2.63 9.71 2.39
C PHE A 310 3.78 10.01 3.38
N ASN A 311 5.03 9.67 3.04
CA ASN A 311 6.21 10.05 3.81
C ASN A 311 6.64 11.50 3.59
N LYS A 312 6.21 12.10 2.49
CA LYS A 312 6.40 13.49 2.06
C LYS A 312 7.86 13.90 1.80
N TYR A 313 8.82 13.44 2.60
CA TYR A 313 10.23 13.85 2.49
C TYR A 313 11.17 12.66 2.42
N ALA A 314 12.24 12.82 1.61
CA ALA A 314 13.37 11.90 1.53
C ALA A 314 14.67 12.70 1.37
N LEU A 315 15.81 12.12 1.79
CA LEU A 315 17.12 12.70 1.49
C LEU A 315 17.54 12.23 0.09
N LYS A 316 17.69 13.18 -0.83
CA LYS A 316 18.26 12.94 -2.15
C LYS A 316 19.77 13.14 -2.06
N VAL A 317 20.52 12.12 -2.42
CA VAL A 317 21.99 12.13 -2.42
C VAL A 317 22.47 12.07 -3.86
N ASN A 318 23.01 13.16 -4.37
CA ASN A 318 23.60 13.27 -5.68
C ASN A 318 25.11 12.90 -5.60
N ILE A 319 25.60 12.16 -6.59
CA ILE A 319 26.96 11.67 -6.65
C ILE A 319 27.55 12.06 -8.01
N ASP A 320 28.79 12.63 -8.01
CA ASP A 320 29.50 12.88 -9.26
C ASP A 320 29.77 11.53 -9.97
N PRO A 321 29.31 11.35 -11.22
CA PRO A 321 29.56 10.12 -11.97
C PRO A 321 31.05 9.77 -12.13
N ASN A 322 31.95 10.75 -12.02
CA ASN A 322 33.40 10.49 -12.05
C ASN A 322 33.92 9.87 -10.74
N VAL A 323 33.18 10.01 -9.63
CA VAL A 323 33.51 9.37 -8.35
C VAL A 323 32.91 7.97 -8.31
N MET A 324 31.61 7.85 -8.48
CA MET A 324 30.89 6.56 -8.44
C MET A 324 29.49 6.71 -9.03
N SER A 325 28.93 5.63 -9.59
CA SER A 325 27.51 5.64 -9.91
C SER A 325 26.65 5.46 -8.64
N ALA A 326 25.49 6.11 -8.61
CA ALA A 326 24.53 5.95 -7.50
C ALA A 326 24.09 4.50 -7.33
N LYS A 327 24.00 3.75 -8.45
CA LYS A 327 23.71 2.31 -8.41
C LYS A 327 24.82 1.54 -7.71
N GLN A 328 26.10 1.82 -8.02
CA GLN A 328 27.22 1.17 -7.34
C GLN A 328 27.23 1.47 -5.85
N LEU A 329 26.97 2.72 -5.44
CA LEU A 329 26.87 3.07 -4.02
C LEU A 329 25.73 2.29 -3.35
N ALA A 330 24.56 2.19 -3.98
CA ALA A 330 23.45 1.41 -3.46
C ALA A 330 23.82 -0.09 -3.31
N ASP A 331 24.50 -0.66 -4.30
CA ASP A 331 24.95 -2.06 -4.28
C ASP A 331 26.00 -2.30 -3.16
N GLU A 332 26.96 -1.37 -2.97
CA GLU A 332 27.97 -1.43 -1.89
C GLU A 332 27.33 -1.29 -0.49
N LEU A 333 26.31 -0.45 -0.36
CA LEU A 333 25.53 -0.32 0.87
C LEU A 333 24.75 -1.61 1.17
N ALA A 334 24.09 -2.18 0.17
CA ALA A 334 23.28 -3.39 0.30
C ALA A 334 24.12 -4.64 0.64
N ASN A 335 25.37 -4.69 0.16
CA ASN A 335 26.30 -5.81 0.38
C ASN A 335 27.26 -5.57 1.56
N GLY A 336 27.13 -4.44 2.26
CA GLY A 336 28.01 -4.04 3.37
C GLY A 336 27.68 -4.71 4.72
N ASN A 337 28.41 -4.25 5.73
CA ASN A 337 28.10 -4.57 7.14
C ASN A 337 28.17 -3.27 7.97
N PRO A 338 27.02 -2.74 8.44
CA PRO A 338 25.67 -3.28 8.24
C PRO A 338 25.20 -3.21 6.77
N ARG A 339 24.25 -4.07 6.41
CA ARG A 339 23.54 -4.00 5.13
C ARG A 339 22.54 -2.87 5.18
N ILE A 340 22.62 -1.93 4.22
CA ILE A 340 21.75 -0.75 4.18
C ILE A 340 21.03 -0.72 2.84
N MET A 341 19.70 -0.75 2.88
CA MET A 341 18.85 -0.66 1.68
C MET A 341 18.42 0.78 1.47
N VAL A 342 18.75 1.32 0.30
CA VAL A 342 18.37 2.67 -0.14
C VAL A 342 17.65 2.57 -1.49
N ALA A 343 16.96 3.61 -1.93
CA ALA A 343 16.29 3.62 -3.22
C ALA A 343 17.24 4.13 -4.34
N PRO A 344 17.79 3.23 -5.20
CA PRO A 344 18.63 3.62 -6.33
C PRO A 344 17.81 4.28 -7.43
N PRO A 345 18.46 4.90 -8.44
CA PRO A 345 17.79 5.33 -9.66
C PRO A 345 17.07 4.14 -10.32
N ALA A 346 15.96 4.39 -11.01
CA ALA A 346 15.32 3.36 -11.80
C ALA A 346 16.20 2.93 -12.98
N ASP A 347 16.17 1.65 -13.31
CA ASP A 347 16.75 1.17 -14.56
C ASP A 347 15.90 1.69 -15.73
N PRO A 348 16.46 2.51 -16.64
CA PRO A 348 15.72 3.04 -17.79
C PRO A 348 15.23 1.95 -18.75
N ASN A 349 15.79 0.74 -18.67
CA ASN A 349 15.42 -0.40 -19.50
C ASN A 349 14.44 -1.36 -18.77
N ALA A 350 14.08 -1.08 -17.52
CA ALA A 350 13.13 -1.93 -16.80
C ALA A 350 11.74 -1.83 -17.42
N HIS A 351 11.15 -2.97 -17.77
CA HIS A 351 9.79 -3.05 -18.31
C HIS A 351 8.71 -2.72 -17.26
N VAL A 352 9.05 -2.75 -15.99
CA VAL A 352 8.17 -2.47 -14.86
C VAL A 352 8.88 -1.51 -13.90
N LYS A 353 8.19 -0.43 -13.52
CA LYS A 353 8.69 0.48 -12.47
C LYS A 353 8.71 -0.27 -11.14
N SER A 354 9.88 -0.37 -10.54
CA SER A 354 10.04 -1.00 -9.23
C SER A 354 9.82 0.00 -8.12
N ASP A 355 8.95 -0.34 -7.17
CA ASP A 355 8.64 0.50 -6.01
C ASP A 355 9.86 0.78 -5.11
N ILE A 356 10.93 -0.01 -5.23
CA ILE A 356 12.17 0.18 -4.47
C ILE A 356 13.14 1.19 -5.09
N THR A 357 12.81 1.76 -6.24
CA THR A 357 13.63 2.77 -6.92
C THR A 357 13.12 4.18 -6.65
N ALA A 358 13.91 5.19 -6.98
CA ALA A 358 13.51 6.59 -6.89
C ALA A 358 12.23 6.88 -7.70
N ALA A 359 12.02 6.20 -8.84
CA ALA A 359 10.78 6.32 -9.62
C ALA A 359 9.54 5.79 -8.89
N GLY A 360 9.68 4.76 -8.04
CA GLY A 360 8.61 4.30 -7.15
C GLY A 360 8.24 5.32 -6.06
N HIS A 361 9.13 6.27 -5.79
CA HIS A 361 8.87 7.41 -4.92
C HIS A 361 8.41 8.66 -5.68
N GLY A 362 8.07 8.53 -6.98
CA GLY A 362 7.55 9.61 -7.81
C GLY A 362 8.60 10.66 -8.22
N ILE A 363 9.89 10.36 -8.09
CA ILE A 363 10.96 11.25 -8.51
C ILE A 363 11.53 10.77 -9.84
N GLU A 364 11.52 11.64 -10.84
CA GLU A 364 12.06 11.34 -12.16
C GLU A 364 13.56 11.01 -12.09
N THR A 365 13.94 9.94 -12.76
CA THR A 365 15.30 9.42 -12.80
C THR A 365 16.00 9.90 -14.07
N GLY A 366 16.92 10.80 -13.93
CA GLY A 366 17.78 11.24 -15.05
C GLY A 366 19.19 11.53 -14.58
N ASN A 367 19.38 11.70 -13.27
CA ASN A 367 20.64 12.08 -12.65
C ASN A 367 21.20 10.94 -11.78
N ASN A 368 22.50 11.01 -11.51
CA ASN A 368 23.19 10.05 -10.67
C ASN A 368 22.92 10.30 -9.18
N PHE A 369 21.74 9.96 -8.70
CA PHE A 369 21.34 10.11 -7.30
C PHE A 369 20.65 8.87 -6.73
N LEU A 370 20.60 8.76 -5.40
CA LEU A 370 19.77 7.81 -4.67
C LEU A 370 18.92 8.54 -3.63
N LEU A 371 17.85 7.88 -3.15
CA LEU A 371 17.02 8.39 -2.08
C LEU A 371 17.19 7.56 -0.80
N ILE A 372 17.23 8.28 0.33
CA ILE A 372 17.23 7.71 1.67
C ILE A 372 15.93 8.16 2.37
N ASN A 373 15.06 7.19 2.64
CA ASN A 373 13.86 7.40 3.43
C ASN A 373 14.15 7.00 4.88
N THR A 374 13.88 7.88 5.82
CA THR A 374 14.19 7.67 7.24
C THR A 374 13.00 7.25 8.11
N SER A 375 11.82 6.99 7.51
CA SER A 375 10.62 6.61 8.26
C SER A 375 10.79 5.33 9.10
N GLU A 376 11.53 4.36 8.58
CA GLU A 376 11.82 3.08 9.24
C GLU A 376 13.22 3.04 9.88
N VAL A 377 13.96 4.15 9.86
CA VAL A 377 15.33 4.27 10.40
C VAL A 377 15.29 4.77 11.83
N SER A 378 15.90 4.04 12.77
CA SER A 378 16.07 4.50 14.15
C SER A 378 17.18 5.55 14.28
N GLU A 379 17.18 6.34 15.35
CA GLU A 379 18.22 7.34 15.63
C GLU A 379 19.64 6.74 15.64
N SER A 380 19.80 5.55 16.20
CA SER A 380 21.11 4.85 16.22
C SER A 380 21.59 4.41 14.84
N GLN A 381 20.68 4.22 13.87
CA GLN A 381 21.01 3.81 12.52
C GLN A 381 21.41 4.99 11.62
N VAL A 382 21.02 6.22 11.95
CA VAL A 382 21.39 7.43 11.21
C VAL A 382 22.91 7.55 11.03
N SER A 383 23.67 7.44 12.14
CA SER A 383 25.13 7.48 12.09
C SER A 383 25.76 6.28 11.35
N GLN A 384 25.11 5.11 11.38
CA GLN A 384 25.58 3.94 10.66
C GLN A 384 25.48 4.14 9.14
N ILE A 385 24.38 4.77 8.67
CA ILE A 385 24.18 5.10 7.26
C ILE A 385 25.26 6.07 6.79
N SER A 386 25.43 7.21 7.48
CA SER A 386 26.38 8.24 7.08
C SER A 386 27.83 7.76 7.14
N ASN A 387 28.21 6.98 8.17
CA ASN A 387 29.57 6.43 8.28
C ASN A 387 29.85 5.42 7.15
N ARG A 388 28.87 4.59 6.79
CA ARG A 388 29.07 3.62 5.71
C ARG A 388 29.20 4.30 4.34
N ILE A 389 28.43 5.37 4.08
CA ILE A 389 28.58 6.19 2.87
C ILE A 389 29.98 6.79 2.81
N LYS A 390 30.48 7.39 3.91
CA LYS A 390 31.84 7.94 4.00
C LYS A 390 32.91 6.89 3.69
N GLU A 391 32.81 5.72 4.32
CA GLU A 391 33.77 4.63 4.14
C GLU A 391 33.85 4.17 2.68
N ILE A 392 32.71 4.07 1.99
CA ILE A 392 32.66 3.65 0.59
C ILE A 392 33.28 4.70 -0.33
N LEU A 393 32.91 5.97 -0.14
CA LEU A 393 33.32 7.09 -1.01
C LEU A 393 34.73 7.65 -0.70
N SER A 394 35.37 7.18 0.37
CA SER A 394 36.74 7.58 0.73
C SER A 394 37.79 6.58 0.21
N LYS A 395 37.38 5.54 -0.49
CA LYS A 395 38.26 4.55 -1.13
C LYS A 395 38.69 5.01 -2.52
#